data_334d87da17617cad2c47387307ad683a
#
_entry.id   334d87da17617cad2c47387307ad683a
#
_cell.length_a   1.000
_cell.length_b   1.000
_cell.length_c   1.000
_cell.angle_alpha   90.00
_cell.angle_beta   90.00
_cell.angle_gamma   90.00
#
_symmetry.space_group_name_H-M   'P 1'
#
loop_
_entity.id
_entity.type
_entity.pdbx_description
1 polymer ?
#
loop_
_entity_poly.entity_id
_entity_poly.type
_entity_poly.pdbx_seq_one_letter_code
_entity_poly.pdbx_strand_id
1 'polypeptide(L)'
;MCTSVFAWAKTDTRAPLERPRYLRGAYIMNHKKLLLTLTLCLCALLCMVVTASASEVPVHSHPVCGKTHADIGDHTGACEAVTWTAWDGTSEITYDSETKTAHIYLTQDVTSTIISNLEPAEGCTLYLCLNGKTLKENFRGGIPAIYIGNGSLVLCDCQGGGKVTHGENNCSGVKVVTNGTFTMYGGAISGNVGAFEGGGVSVLGGTFKMYGGSISGNQCTSTGGAGGVYVYGGTFEMYGGTITDNTYTQNAWPGGGGVSIDDRGTFTMSGGAITNNTAFGNAEIGGGVYFDGRAFNVSGNITITGNKKNGTANNVFLSGEAITVTGPLTGNSVGVTTSRTPDKNSTYCTYFDFAKASSANLLENAFTYENDSAIYIGTYTFAGATYLRACAHKDSSLGYEKEDAQHWQKCSDCGYKGIKTNHDYSQKRMTSLYGASDATCTTPVTYYYSCVCGAKGTNTFNSTKTNEQAKGHAYVDHAAQDPTCTEDGWAAYKTCERCDYTSKEIKPKLNHVFVDTWEHDDDKHWHKCTRDGCTGVDAEAAHEWQPATTSAPKTCETCGATTGTKLSAYYYYSPAKTEDTPGSPKAGDPGVLLYAGLALASLTGLAYTAKKRH
;
A
#
# COMPACT_ATOMS: atom_id res chain seq x y z
N MET A 1 -35.38 50.66 -0.48
CA MET A 1 -34.50 51.64 -1.13
C MET A 1 -33.69 50.85 -2.14
N CYS A 2 -34.11 50.83 -3.39
CA CYS A 2 -33.55 51.63 -4.49
C CYS A 2 -32.07 51.38 -4.67
N THR A 3 -31.47 51.13 -5.75
CA THR A 3 -31.80 51.21 -7.20
C THR A 3 -30.56 50.72 -7.96
N SER A 4 -30.79 49.97 -9.01
CA SER A 4 -30.25 50.10 -10.38
C SER A 4 -28.86 50.67 -10.62
N VAL A 5 -28.12 50.17 -11.61
CA VAL A 5 -27.83 50.89 -12.87
C VAL A 5 -27.06 50.03 -13.88
N PHE A 6 -27.56 50.03 -15.09
CA PHE A 6 -27.03 49.68 -16.41
C PHE A 6 -25.64 50.24 -16.75
N ALA A 7 -24.94 49.55 -17.66
CA ALA A 7 -24.21 50.24 -18.74
C ALA A 7 -23.88 49.26 -19.90
N TRP A 8 -24.32 49.63 -21.04
CA TRP A 8 -24.08 49.36 -22.43
C TRP A 8 -22.60 49.56 -22.88
N ALA A 9 -22.17 48.78 -23.85
CA ALA A 9 -21.29 49.27 -24.90
C ALA A 9 -21.51 48.47 -26.18
N LYS A 10 -21.95 49.21 -27.22
CA LYS A 10 -21.96 48.86 -28.65
C LYS A 10 -20.53 48.96 -29.21
N THR A 11 -20.23 48.13 -30.21
CA THR A 11 -19.58 48.57 -31.46
C THR A 11 -19.88 47.63 -32.60
N ASP A 12 -20.29 48.27 -33.64
CA ASP A 12 -20.71 48.01 -34.98
C ASP A 12 -19.47 47.73 -35.90
N THR A 13 -19.58 46.83 -36.87
CA THR A 13 -18.99 47.03 -38.22
C THR A 13 -19.55 46.00 -39.22
N ARG A 14 -19.95 46.58 -40.34
CA ARG A 14 -20.69 46.12 -41.50
C ARG A 14 -19.92 45.21 -42.48
N ALA A 15 -20.66 44.31 -43.08
CA ALA A 15 -20.97 44.09 -44.50
C ALA A 15 -20.04 43.16 -45.33
N PRO A 16 -20.42 42.60 -46.48
CA PRO A 16 -21.70 42.68 -47.22
C PRO A 16 -22.27 41.32 -47.73
N LEU A 17 -23.42 41.41 -48.24
CA LEU A 17 -24.31 40.45 -48.93
C LEU A 17 -23.67 39.77 -50.17
N GLU A 18 -23.91 38.44 -50.30
CA GLU A 18 -24.07 37.79 -51.61
C GLU A 18 -25.29 36.87 -51.58
N ARG A 19 -26.13 37.07 -52.60
CA ARG A 19 -27.33 36.25 -52.89
C ARG A 19 -26.96 35.06 -53.78
N PRO A 20 -27.53 33.90 -53.58
CA PRO A 20 -27.69 32.92 -54.64
C PRO A 20 -29.14 32.87 -55.15
N ARG A 21 -29.19 32.68 -56.40
CA ARG A 21 -30.32 32.73 -57.35
C ARG A 21 -31.41 31.67 -57.05
N TYR A 22 -32.63 32.12 -57.27
CA TYR A 22 -33.81 31.30 -57.41
C TYR A 22 -33.67 30.23 -58.49
N LEU A 23 -34.06 28.98 -58.16
CA LEU A 23 -34.62 28.00 -59.10
C LEU A 23 -36.05 27.73 -58.72
N ARG A 24 -36.95 28.27 -59.56
CA ARG A 24 -38.34 27.94 -59.58
C ARG A 24 -38.54 26.49 -60.09
N GLY A 25 -39.03 25.60 -59.25
CA GLY A 25 -39.65 24.35 -59.60
C GLY A 25 -41.06 24.32 -59.00
N ALA A 26 -42.05 24.74 -59.73
CA ALA A 26 -43.43 24.64 -59.31
C ALA A 26 -43.87 23.17 -59.37
N TYR A 27 -44.02 22.52 -58.22
CA TYR A 27 -44.73 21.26 -58.10
C TYR A 27 -46.18 21.57 -57.85
N ILE A 28 -47.01 21.42 -58.89
CA ILE A 28 -48.51 21.43 -58.79
C ILE A 28 -48.91 20.10 -58.16
N MET A 29 -49.13 20.12 -56.86
CA MET A 29 -49.64 18.96 -56.12
C MET A 29 -51.15 18.85 -56.39
N ASN A 30 -51.58 17.73 -56.98
CA ASN A 30 -52.95 17.42 -57.34
C ASN A 30 -53.78 17.40 -56.05
N HIS A 31 -54.89 18.21 -56.03
CA HIS A 31 -55.77 18.39 -54.87
C HIS A 31 -56.33 17.08 -54.30
N LYS A 32 -56.40 16.01 -55.07
CA LYS A 32 -56.82 14.67 -54.60
C LYS A 32 -55.74 14.01 -53.69
N LYS A 33 -54.44 14.28 -53.91
CA LYS A 33 -53.39 13.76 -53.04
C LYS A 33 -53.25 14.58 -51.75
N LEU A 34 -53.51 15.88 -51.79
CA LEU A 34 -53.52 16.74 -50.61
C LEU A 34 -54.67 16.40 -49.66
N LEU A 35 -55.89 16.08 -50.25
CA LEU A 35 -57.02 15.66 -49.44
C LEU A 35 -56.80 14.28 -48.81
N LEU A 36 -56.13 13.35 -49.52
CA LEU A 36 -55.82 12.01 -49.00
C LEU A 36 -54.76 12.04 -47.89
N THR A 37 -53.77 12.91 -48.03
CA THR A 37 -52.75 13.11 -46.94
C THR A 37 -53.33 13.83 -45.72
N LEU A 38 -54.21 14.81 -45.91
CA LEU A 38 -54.93 15.46 -44.81
C LEU A 38 -55.89 14.51 -44.08
N THR A 39 -56.60 13.64 -44.80
CA THR A 39 -57.48 12.62 -44.18
C THR A 39 -56.68 11.55 -43.47
N LEU A 40 -55.55 11.10 -44.03
CA LEU A 40 -54.65 10.17 -43.33
C LEU A 40 -53.96 10.78 -42.07
N CYS A 41 -53.54 12.05 -42.10
CA CYS A 41 -53.08 12.77 -40.95
C CYS A 41 -54.19 13.01 -39.91
N LEU A 42 -55.40 13.31 -40.32
CA LEU A 42 -56.56 13.46 -39.42
C LEU A 42 -56.95 12.12 -38.78
N CYS A 43 -56.94 11.01 -39.55
CA CYS A 43 -57.18 9.67 -39.01
C CYS A 43 -56.04 9.24 -38.06
N ALA A 44 -54.75 9.58 -38.34
CA ALA A 44 -53.64 9.34 -37.45
C ALA A 44 -53.73 10.18 -36.15
N LEU A 45 -54.19 11.44 -36.25
CA LEU A 45 -54.48 12.27 -35.09
C LEU A 45 -55.75 11.80 -34.32
N LEU A 46 -56.77 11.31 -34.97
CA LEU A 46 -57.91 10.69 -34.28
C LEU A 46 -57.58 9.32 -33.70
N CYS A 47 -56.67 8.52 -34.30
CA CYS A 47 -56.18 7.30 -33.70
C CYS A 47 -55.25 7.57 -32.50
N MET A 48 -54.60 8.74 -32.44
CA MET A 48 -53.84 9.15 -31.25
C MET A 48 -54.71 9.71 -30.12
N VAL A 49 -55.98 9.97 -30.35
CA VAL A 49 -56.90 10.51 -29.33
C VAL A 49 -57.79 9.41 -28.71
N VAL A 50 -57.75 8.16 -29.22
CA VAL A 50 -58.58 7.07 -28.69
C VAL A 50 -57.77 5.92 -28.08
N THR A 51 -56.50 6.09 -27.88
CA THR A 51 -55.82 5.32 -26.84
C THR A 51 -55.51 6.24 -25.67
N ALA A 52 -56.51 6.77 -25.02
CA ALA A 52 -56.46 6.91 -23.60
C ALA A 52 -56.41 5.47 -23.05
N SER A 53 -55.30 4.82 -23.22
CA SER A 53 -54.92 3.72 -22.35
C SER A 53 -55.21 4.21 -20.95
N ALA A 54 -56.05 3.52 -20.21
CA ALA A 54 -55.98 3.59 -18.79
C ALA A 54 -54.47 3.62 -18.48
N SER A 55 -53.97 4.70 -17.88
CA SER A 55 -52.60 4.77 -17.43
C SER A 55 -52.43 3.53 -16.59
N GLU A 56 -51.73 2.52 -17.15
CA GLU A 56 -51.18 1.48 -16.29
C GLU A 56 -50.44 2.27 -15.26
N VAL A 57 -50.92 2.24 -14.03
CA VAL A 57 -50.24 2.79 -12.88
C VAL A 57 -48.88 2.15 -12.98
N PRO A 58 -47.77 2.92 -13.17
CA PRO A 58 -46.48 2.31 -13.37
C PRO A 58 -46.25 1.35 -12.21
N VAL A 59 -46.05 0.08 -12.56
CA VAL A 59 -45.82 -0.95 -11.54
C VAL A 59 -44.61 -0.49 -10.76
N HIS A 60 -44.85 -0.09 -9.50
CA HIS A 60 -43.82 0.41 -8.63
C HIS A 60 -43.02 -0.80 -8.15
N SER A 61 -41.80 -0.97 -8.65
CA SER A 61 -40.92 -2.08 -8.32
C SER A 61 -39.72 -1.61 -7.54
N HIS A 62 -39.33 -2.38 -6.53
CA HIS A 62 -38.19 -2.10 -5.67
C HIS A 62 -37.22 -3.26 -5.65
N PRO A 63 -35.93 -2.99 -5.34
CA PRO A 63 -35.00 -4.05 -5.02
C PRO A 63 -35.31 -4.74 -3.68
N VAL A 64 -36.16 -4.15 -2.84
CA VAL A 64 -36.65 -4.75 -1.59
C VAL A 64 -37.88 -5.56 -1.89
N CYS A 65 -37.76 -6.86 -1.95
CA CYS A 65 -38.92 -7.74 -2.08
C CYS A 65 -39.60 -7.89 -0.70
N GLY A 66 -40.91 -8.08 -0.69
CA GLY A 66 -41.69 -8.28 0.55
C GLY A 66 -41.38 -9.55 1.35
N LYS A 67 -40.33 -10.29 1.03
CA LYS A 67 -39.86 -11.46 1.77
C LYS A 67 -38.69 -11.07 2.69
N THR A 68 -38.69 -11.62 3.90
CA THR A 68 -37.52 -11.54 4.79
C THR A 68 -36.39 -12.34 4.19
N HIS A 69 -35.41 -11.67 3.56
CA HIS A 69 -34.16 -12.29 3.19
C HIS A 69 -33.21 -12.24 4.37
N ALA A 70 -32.65 -13.38 4.71
CA ALA A 70 -31.65 -13.49 5.79
C ALA A 70 -30.32 -12.81 5.38
N ASP A 71 -30.09 -12.60 4.06
CA ASP A 71 -28.88 -12.02 3.51
C ASP A 71 -29.17 -11.01 2.40
N ILE A 72 -28.62 -9.81 2.55
CA ILE A 72 -28.75 -8.69 1.60
C ILE A 72 -28.00 -8.93 0.28
N GLY A 73 -27.05 -9.85 0.29
CA GLY A 73 -26.25 -10.21 -0.88
C GLY A 73 -27.03 -10.96 -1.97
N ASP A 74 -28.21 -11.47 -1.68
CA ASP A 74 -28.90 -12.48 -2.52
C ASP A 74 -30.14 -11.95 -3.25
N HIS A 75 -30.19 -10.65 -3.57
CA HIS A 75 -31.22 -10.10 -4.47
C HIS A 75 -30.98 -10.41 -5.96
N THR A 76 -30.14 -11.37 -6.30
CA THR A 76 -29.89 -11.83 -7.68
C THR A 76 -30.95 -12.81 -8.19
N GLY A 77 -31.84 -13.30 -7.34
CA GLY A 77 -33.02 -14.09 -7.72
C GLY A 77 -34.21 -13.19 -8.05
N ALA A 78 -35.06 -13.62 -8.96
CA ALA A 78 -36.34 -12.95 -9.25
C ALA A 78 -37.18 -12.90 -7.95
N CYS A 79 -37.19 -11.74 -7.29
CA CYS A 79 -38.17 -11.48 -6.23
C CYS A 79 -39.56 -11.53 -6.87
N GLU A 80 -40.50 -12.25 -6.27
CA GLU A 80 -41.90 -12.22 -6.73
C GLU A 80 -42.37 -10.76 -6.72
N ALA A 81 -43.02 -10.35 -7.77
CA ALA A 81 -43.55 -9.00 -7.91
C ALA A 81 -44.58 -8.76 -6.80
N VAL A 82 -44.26 -7.90 -5.88
CA VAL A 82 -45.17 -7.45 -4.82
C VAL A 82 -45.88 -6.21 -5.32
N THR A 83 -47.20 -6.17 -5.19
CA THR A 83 -48.01 -5.00 -5.54
C THR A 83 -47.85 -3.92 -4.47
N TRP A 84 -47.38 -2.76 -4.86
CA TRP A 84 -47.26 -1.59 -3.99
C TRP A 84 -48.46 -0.67 -4.21
N THR A 85 -49.06 -0.22 -3.13
CA THR A 85 -50.21 0.69 -3.15
C THR A 85 -49.75 2.13 -3.02
N ALA A 86 -50.26 2.98 -3.90
CA ALA A 86 -50.03 4.43 -3.81
C ALA A 86 -50.67 4.97 -2.53
N TRP A 87 -49.89 5.76 -1.76
CA TRP A 87 -50.35 6.33 -0.51
C TRP A 87 -50.17 7.85 -0.52
N ASP A 88 -51.19 8.58 -0.12
CA ASP A 88 -51.25 10.04 -0.13
C ASP A 88 -50.97 10.70 1.22
N GLY A 89 -50.71 9.91 2.25
CA GLY A 89 -50.45 10.39 3.61
C GLY A 89 -51.69 10.40 4.50
N THR A 90 -52.88 10.11 3.99
CA THR A 90 -54.12 10.25 4.75
C THR A 90 -54.99 8.99 4.76
N SER A 91 -54.92 8.20 3.71
CA SER A 91 -55.70 6.98 3.57
C SER A 91 -55.29 5.89 4.58
N GLU A 92 -56.25 5.10 4.99
CA GLU A 92 -56.00 3.96 5.89
C GLU A 92 -55.14 2.90 5.20
N ILE A 93 -54.17 2.35 5.94
CA ILE A 93 -53.26 1.32 5.42
C ILE A 93 -53.88 -0.05 5.68
N THR A 94 -54.13 -0.78 4.61
CA THR A 94 -54.72 -2.11 4.65
C THR A 94 -53.59 -3.15 4.59
N TYR A 95 -53.56 -4.05 5.55
CA TYR A 95 -52.63 -5.18 5.59
C TYR A 95 -53.27 -6.42 4.97
N ASP A 96 -52.46 -7.13 4.18
CA ASP A 96 -52.85 -8.46 3.73
C ASP A 96 -53.08 -9.39 4.95
N SER A 97 -54.22 -10.08 4.91
CA SER A 97 -54.65 -10.88 6.10
C SER A 97 -53.82 -12.15 6.33
N GLU A 98 -53.20 -12.69 5.28
CA GLU A 98 -52.38 -13.92 5.36
C GLU A 98 -50.93 -13.60 5.67
N THR A 99 -50.32 -12.68 4.94
CA THR A 99 -48.90 -12.32 5.09
C THR A 99 -48.64 -11.33 6.23
N LYS A 100 -49.69 -10.65 6.70
CA LYS A 100 -49.59 -9.56 7.69
C LYS A 100 -48.71 -8.42 7.20
N THR A 101 -48.69 -8.14 5.89
CA THR A 101 -47.85 -7.10 5.30
C THR A 101 -48.68 -6.05 4.56
N ALA A 102 -48.16 -4.83 4.53
CA ALA A 102 -48.66 -3.77 3.66
C ALA A 102 -47.48 -3.15 2.91
N HIS A 103 -47.64 -2.88 1.65
CA HIS A 103 -46.63 -2.26 0.81
C HIS A 103 -47.16 -0.96 0.23
N ILE A 104 -46.62 0.18 0.66
CA ILE A 104 -47.08 1.50 0.23
C ILE A 104 -45.92 2.34 -0.29
N TYR A 105 -46.20 3.24 -1.21
CA TYR A 105 -45.23 4.23 -1.67
C TYR A 105 -45.83 5.62 -1.73
N LEU A 106 -45.03 6.63 -1.47
CA LEU A 106 -45.43 8.03 -1.53
C LEU A 106 -45.59 8.50 -2.99
N THR A 107 -46.71 9.12 -3.30
CA THR A 107 -46.98 9.77 -4.59
C THR A 107 -46.60 11.24 -4.60
N GLN A 108 -46.54 11.86 -3.42
CA GLN A 108 -46.27 13.27 -3.19
C GLN A 108 -45.56 13.48 -1.85
N ASP A 109 -45.07 14.67 -1.61
CA ASP A 109 -44.61 15.06 -0.28
C ASP A 109 -45.78 15.04 0.70
N VAL A 110 -45.62 14.37 1.81
CA VAL A 110 -46.61 14.27 2.88
C VAL A 110 -46.21 15.16 4.03
N THR A 111 -47.08 16.10 4.39
CA THR A 111 -46.93 16.90 5.61
C THR A 111 -48.16 16.70 6.47
N SER A 112 -47.97 16.15 7.66
CA SER A 112 -49.04 15.84 8.57
C SER A 112 -48.82 16.48 9.94
N THR A 113 -49.89 16.69 10.67
CA THR A 113 -49.86 17.06 12.08
C THR A 113 -50.09 15.85 13.00
N ILE A 114 -50.47 14.71 12.43
CA ILE A 114 -50.64 13.43 13.16
C ILE A 114 -50.43 12.29 12.15
N ILE A 115 -49.26 11.67 12.11
CA ILE A 115 -48.97 10.51 11.27
C ILE A 115 -49.25 9.19 12.02
N SER A 116 -50.31 9.12 12.77
CA SER A 116 -50.69 7.90 13.51
C SER A 116 -50.95 6.67 12.62
N ASN A 117 -51.23 6.91 11.34
CA ASN A 117 -51.50 5.85 10.37
C ASN A 117 -50.24 5.11 9.89
N LEU A 118 -49.04 5.63 10.18
CA LEU A 118 -47.77 4.96 9.84
C LEU A 118 -47.26 4.04 10.97
N GLU A 119 -47.92 3.99 12.12
CA GLU A 119 -47.58 2.98 13.13
C GLU A 119 -47.99 1.59 12.59
N PRO A 120 -47.04 0.66 12.41
CA PRO A 120 -47.38 -0.68 11.94
C PRO A 120 -48.30 -1.37 12.96
N ALA A 121 -49.36 -2.00 12.46
CA ALA A 121 -50.24 -2.78 13.30
C ALA A 121 -49.48 -3.89 14.03
N GLU A 122 -49.95 -4.29 15.20
CA GLU A 122 -49.33 -5.33 16.01
C GLU A 122 -49.12 -6.64 15.25
N GLY A 123 -47.89 -7.14 15.24
CA GLY A 123 -47.49 -8.34 14.51
C GLY A 123 -47.47 -8.19 12.97
N CYS A 124 -47.69 -6.99 12.47
CA CYS A 124 -47.65 -6.71 11.03
C CYS A 124 -46.35 -6.00 10.60
N THR A 125 -46.06 -6.09 9.31
CA THR A 125 -44.93 -5.40 8.70
C THR A 125 -45.43 -4.40 7.67
N LEU A 126 -45.08 -3.13 7.84
CA LEU A 126 -45.29 -2.06 6.88
C LEU A 126 -44.05 -1.82 6.05
N TYR A 127 -44.14 -1.99 4.75
CA TYR A 127 -43.11 -1.59 3.81
C TYR A 127 -43.46 -0.21 3.26
N LEU A 128 -42.61 0.78 3.51
CA LEU A 128 -42.79 2.16 3.08
C LEU A 128 -41.69 2.56 2.09
N CYS A 129 -42.03 2.88 0.86
CA CYS A 129 -41.10 3.53 -0.06
C CYS A 129 -41.35 5.04 -0.10
N LEU A 130 -40.29 5.80 0.15
CA LEU A 130 -40.34 7.26 0.04
C LEU A 130 -40.51 7.72 -1.42
N ASN A 131 -40.06 6.95 -2.41
CA ASN A 131 -40.20 7.28 -3.82
C ASN A 131 -39.69 8.70 -4.17
N GLY A 132 -38.60 9.12 -3.57
CA GLY A 132 -38.02 10.45 -3.72
C GLY A 132 -38.78 11.57 -3.01
N LYS A 133 -39.77 11.25 -2.18
CA LYS A 133 -40.64 12.23 -1.51
C LYS A 133 -40.26 12.46 -0.06
N THR A 134 -40.74 13.60 0.46
CA THR A 134 -40.56 13.97 1.87
C THR A 134 -41.78 13.54 2.69
N LEU A 135 -41.50 12.82 3.79
CA LEU A 135 -42.42 12.57 4.87
C LEU A 135 -42.10 13.51 6.02
N LYS A 136 -42.96 14.46 6.31
CA LYS A 136 -42.74 15.50 7.30
C LYS A 136 -43.83 15.53 8.37
N GLU A 137 -43.40 15.45 9.64
CA GLU A 137 -44.30 15.66 10.79
C GLU A 137 -44.18 17.11 11.30
N ASN A 138 -45.31 17.76 11.55
CA ASN A 138 -45.39 19.16 12.01
C ASN A 138 -46.07 19.33 13.38
N PHE A 139 -46.34 18.27 14.10
CA PHE A 139 -46.98 18.33 15.40
C PHE A 139 -46.03 18.81 16.51
N ARG A 140 -46.49 19.75 17.34
CA ARG A 140 -45.69 20.35 18.40
C ARG A 140 -45.61 19.55 19.72
N GLY A 141 -46.19 18.40 19.77
CA GLY A 141 -46.37 17.61 21.00
C GLY A 141 -45.29 16.58 21.34
N GLY A 142 -44.14 16.61 20.67
CA GLY A 142 -43.06 15.64 20.88
C GLY A 142 -43.36 14.25 20.32
N ILE A 143 -44.13 14.16 19.23
CA ILE A 143 -44.43 12.93 18.51
C ILE A 143 -43.43 12.77 17.36
N PRO A 144 -42.77 11.60 17.18
CA PRO A 144 -41.85 11.36 16.08
C PRO A 144 -42.60 11.33 14.73
N ALA A 145 -41.90 11.59 13.63
CA ALA A 145 -42.50 11.46 12.29
C ALA A 145 -42.96 10.00 12.02
N ILE A 146 -42.25 9.02 12.55
CA ILE A 146 -42.63 7.61 12.52
C ILE A 146 -42.46 7.01 13.91
N TYR A 147 -43.55 6.40 14.43
CA TYR A 147 -43.55 5.65 15.68
C TYR A 147 -43.74 4.17 15.41
N ILE A 148 -42.94 3.30 16.03
CA ILE A 148 -42.97 1.86 15.82
C ILE A 148 -43.08 1.18 17.19
N GLY A 149 -44.26 0.73 17.50
CA GLY A 149 -44.62 0.06 18.79
C GLY A 149 -44.45 -1.45 18.73
N ASN A 150 -45.50 -2.15 18.32
CA ASN A 150 -45.56 -3.63 18.37
C ASN A 150 -45.47 -4.30 16.99
N GLY A 151 -45.06 -3.57 15.96
CA GLY A 151 -44.95 -4.06 14.59
C GLY A 151 -43.57 -3.79 13.97
N SER A 152 -43.49 -4.01 12.66
CA SER A 152 -42.27 -3.81 11.93
C SER A 152 -42.46 -2.76 10.81
N LEU A 153 -41.49 -1.87 10.63
CA LEU A 153 -41.46 -0.95 9.51
C LEU A 153 -40.18 -1.16 8.70
N VAL A 154 -40.33 -1.30 7.40
CA VAL A 154 -39.23 -1.37 6.44
C VAL A 154 -39.26 -0.12 5.57
N LEU A 155 -38.22 0.68 5.63
CA LEU A 155 -38.08 1.94 4.88
C LEU A 155 -37.13 1.76 3.70
N CYS A 156 -37.60 2.16 2.52
CA CYS A 156 -36.78 2.23 1.30
C CYS A 156 -37.07 3.50 0.51
N ASP A 157 -36.27 3.76 -0.53
CA ASP A 157 -36.42 4.90 -1.41
C ASP A 157 -35.86 4.54 -2.79
N CYS A 158 -36.76 4.20 -3.73
CA CYS A 158 -36.39 3.71 -5.06
C CYS A 158 -35.92 4.80 -6.00
N GLN A 159 -36.35 6.05 -5.81
CA GLN A 159 -36.01 7.17 -6.67
C GLN A 159 -34.80 7.95 -6.15
N GLY A 160 -34.45 7.79 -4.86
CA GLY A 160 -33.46 8.60 -4.18
C GLY A 160 -33.95 10.01 -3.85
N GLY A 161 -33.34 10.62 -2.82
CA GLY A 161 -33.70 11.96 -2.35
C GLY A 161 -34.89 12.01 -1.41
N GLY A 162 -35.57 10.90 -1.17
CA GLY A 162 -36.67 10.80 -0.23
C GLY A 162 -36.16 10.95 1.22
N LYS A 163 -36.92 11.64 2.08
CA LYS A 163 -36.52 11.86 3.46
C LYS A 163 -37.68 11.84 4.45
N VAL A 164 -37.34 11.43 5.66
CA VAL A 164 -38.17 11.54 6.86
C VAL A 164 -37.63 12.69 7.70
N THR A 165 -38.50 13.66 8.02
CA THR A 165 -38.10 14.85 8.77
C THR A 165 -39.22 15.33 9.69
N HIS A 166 -38.83 16.07 10.74
CA HIS A 166 -39.75 16.74 11.64
C HIS A 166 -39.76 18.24 11.38
N GLY A 167 -40.92 18.87 11.37
CA GLY A 167 -41.05 20.30 11.04
C GLY A 167 -40.91 21.24 12.24
N GLU A 168 -41.20 20.72 13.42
CA GLU A 168 -41.10 21.47 14.68
C GLU A 168 -40.02 20.81 15.53
N ASN A 169 -39.18 21.60 16.15
CA ASN A 169 -38.12 21.09 17.02
C ASN A 169 -38.75 20.40 18.22
N ASN A 170 -38.25 19.22 18.60
CA ASN A 170 -38.44 18.54 19.90
C ASN A 170 -38.71 17.03 19.81
N CYS A 171 -38.55 16.35 18.65
CA CYS A 171 -38.68 14.90 18.58
C CYS A 171 -37.75 14.26 17.55
N SER A 172 -37.54 12.96 17.71
CA SER A 172 -36.81 12.14 16.74
C SER A 172 -37.56 12.04 15.41
N GLY A 173 -36.87 11.84 14.31
CA GLY A 173 -37.47 11.46 13.05
C GLY A 173 -38.21 10.12 13.14
N VAL A 174 -37.58 9.12 13.76
CA VAL A 174 -38.13 7.76 13.98
C VAL A 174 -37.95 7.35 15.43
N LYS A 175 -38.99 6.75 16.03
CA LYS A 175 -38.93 6.17 17.38
C LYS A 175 -39.36 4.73 17.36
N VAL A 176 -38.51 3.84 17.87
CA VAL A 176 -38.73 2.38 17.94
C VAL A 176 -38.77 1.99 19.44
N VAL A 177 -39.88 1.49 19.87
CA VAL A 177 -40.01 1.06 21.28
C VAL A 177 -40.04 -0.48 21.41
N THR A 178 -40.17 -0.97 22.61
CA THR A 178 -40.21 -2.42 22.92
C THR A 178 -41.12 -3.18 21.97
N ASN A 179 -40.65 -4.31 21.42
CA ASN A 179 -41.28 -5.14 20.39
C ASN A 179 -41.32 -4.52 18.96
N GLY A 180 -41.00 -3.24 18.82
CA GLY A 180 -40.91 -2.62 17.49
C GLY A 180 -39.64 -3.01 16.73
N THR A 181 -39.74 -3.17 15.42
CA THR A 181 -38.57 -3.38 14.54
C THR A 181 -38.58 -2.35 13.40
N PHE A 182 -37.50 -1.63 13.29
CA PHE A 182 -37.24 -0.72 12.18
C PHE A 182 -36.12 -1.28 11.30
N THR A 183 -36.37 -1.37 10.01
CA THR A 183 -35.36 -1.76 9.02
C THR A 183 -35.25 -0.70 7.96
N MET A 184 -34.03 -0.21 7.71
CA MET A 184 -33.76 0.86 6.74
C MET A 184 -32.84 0.35 5.62
N TYR A 185 -33.36 0.32 4.40
CA TYR A 185 -32.60 -0.01 3.19
C TYR A 185 -32.21 1.23 2.36
N GLY A 186 -32.95 2.34 2.49
CA GLY A 186 -32.72 3.54 1.70
C GLY A 186 -33.48 4.74 2.24
N GLY A 187 -33.30 5.88 1.56
CA GLY A 187 -33.84 7.17 1.97
C GLY A 187 -32.97 7.88 3.02
N ALA A 188 -33.43 9.01 3.50
CA ALA A 188 -32.73 9.82 4.50
C ALA A 188 -33.62 10.10 5.71
N ILE A 189 -33.07 10.01 6.94
CA ILE A 189 -33.66 10.55 8.15
C ILE A 189 -32.85 11.80 8.49
N SER A 190 -33.40 12.98 8.21
CA SER A 190 -32.56 14.18 8.22
C SER A 190 -33.27 15.45 8.69
N GLY A 191 -32.48 16.36 9.30
CA GLY A 191 -32.96 17.65 9.73
C GLY A 191 -33.92 17.61 10.94
N ASN A 192 -33.88 16.52 11.72
CA ASN A 192 -34.68 16.37 12.91
C ASN A 192 -33.94 16.94 14.13
N VAL A 193 -34.67 17.53 15.07
CA VAL A 193 -34.13 18.09 16.31
C VAL A 193 -34.81 17.46 17.49
N GLY A 194 -34.16 16.47 18.12
CA GLY A 194 -34.64 15.80 19.32
C GLY A 194 -34.41 16.65 20.57
N ALA A 195 -35.47 16.87 21.33
CA ALA A 195 -35.37 17.45 22.69
C ALA A 195 -35.18 16.39 23.77
N PHE A 196 -35.52 15.15 23.46
CA PHE A 196 -35.35 13.99 24.32
C PHE A 196 -34.86 12.83 23.45
N GLU A 197 -33.79 12.14 23.82
CA GLU A 197 -33.30 10.93 23.18
C GLU A 197 -32.51 11.21 21.85
N GLY A 198 -32.83 10.56 20.73
CA GLY A 198 -32.12 10.70 19.45
C GLY A 198 -32.71 11.78 18.54
N GLY A 199 -31.89 12.56 17.86
CA GLY A 199 -32.38 13.50 16.85
C GLY A 199 -32.93 12.78 15.63
N GLY A 200 -32.17 11.84 15.05
CA GLY A 200 -32.59 11.05 13.90
C GLY A 200 -33.49 9.87 14.30
N VAL A 201 -32.94 8.91 15.03
CA VAL A 201 -33.62 7.67 15.44
C VAL A 201 -33.44 7.44 16.94
N SER A 202 -34.53 7.10 17.64
CA SER A 202 -34.52 6.66 19.03
C SER A 202 -34.98 5.20 19.12
N VAL A 203 -34.18 4.33 19.73
CA VAL A 203 -34.44 2.91 19.92
C VAL A 203 -34.54 2.63 21.44
N LEU A 204 -35.77 2.50 21.91
CA LEU A 204 -36.09 2.33 23.33
C LEU A 204 -36.59 0.91 23.61
N GLY A 205 -35.71 -0.04 23.72
CA GLY A 205 -36.02 -1.46 23.92
C GLY A 205 -36.40 -2.22 22.64
N GLY A 206 -36.54 -1.56 21.50
CA GLY A 206 -36.81 -2.17 20.18
C GLY A 206 -35.54 -2.55 19.40
N THR A 207 -35.70 -2.86 18.11
CA THR A 207 -34.62 -3.22 17.21
C THR A 207 -34.56 -2.29 16.00
N PHE A 208 -33.40 -1.75 15.71
CA PHE A 208 -33.13 -1.02 14.48
C PHE A 208 -32.07 -1.76 13.65
N LYS A 209 -32.36 -2.00 12.36
CA LYS A 209 -31.45 -2.61 11.39
C LYS A 209 -31.21 -1.64 10.24
N MET A 210 -29.96 -1.25 10.00
CA MET A 210 -29.61 -0.34 8.92
C MET A 210 -28.74 -1.06 7.89
N TYR A 211 -29.29 -1.25 6.71
CA TYR A 211 -28.62 -1.85 5.55
C TYR A 211 -28.16 -0.82 4.53
N GLY A 212 -28.79 0.36 4.52
CA GLY A 212 -28.51 1.44 3.59
C GLY A 212 -29.21 2.73 4.00
N GLY A 213 -29.14 3.73 3.13
CA GLY A 213 -29.68 5.06 3.39
C GLY A 213 -28.75 5.94 4.24
N SER A 214 -29.28 7.08 4.72
CA SER A 214 -28.51 8.04 5.51
C SER A 214 -29.29 8.56 6.72
N ILE A 215 -28.59 8.75 7.84
CA ILE A 215 -29.07 9.50 9.01
C ILE A 215 -28.17 10.71 9.15
N SER A 216 -28.67 11.91 8.76
CA SER A 216 -27.78 13.04 8.57
C SER A 216 -28.36 14.38 8.95
N GLY A 217 -27.48 15.28 9.46
CA GLY A 217 -27.89 16.63 9.82
C GLY A 217 -28.95 16.71 10.92
N ASN A 218 -29.06 15.67 11.76
CA ASN A 218 -29.95 15.66 12.89
C ASN A 218 -29.24 16.20 14.14
N GLN A 219 -30.00 16.73 15.05
CA GLN A 219 -29.48 17.34 16.29
C GLN A 219 -30.20 16.80 17.51
N CYS A 220 -29.44 16.53 18.59
CA CYS A 220 -30.00 16.33 19.93
C CYS A 220 -29.59 17.50 20.83
N THR A 221 -30.59 18.13 21.46
CA THR A 221 -30.41 19.30 22.35
C THR A 221 -30.76 19.00 23.80
N SER A 222 -31.04 17.73 24.15
CA SER A 222 -31.47 17.27 25.47
C SER A 222 -30.39 16.52 26.23
N THR A 223 -30.70 16.25 27.48
CA THR A 223 -29.89 15.51 28.43
C THR A 223 -29.92 14.02 28.10
N GLY A 224 -28.76 13.45 27.74
CA GLY A 224 -28.61 12.07 27.28
C GLY A 224 -29.18 11.86 25.87
N GLY A 225 -28.50 11.19 25.01
CA GLY A 225 -28.97 10.88 23.67
C GLY A 225 -27.93 11.01 22.57
N ALA A 226 -28.40 11.11 21.33
CA ALA A 226 -27.51 11.24 20.19
C ALA A 226 -28.06 12.20 19.12
N GLY A 227 -27.18 12.86 18.36
CA GLY A 227 -27.60 13.59 17.18
C GLY A 227 -28.24 12.68 16.14
N GLY A 228 -27.60 11.54 15.84
CA GLY A 228 -28.08 10.56 14.85
C GLY A 228 -28.96 9.48 15.47
N VAL A 229 -28.39 8.50 16.16
CA VAL A 229 -29.08 7.31 16.67
C VAL A 229 -28.85 7.14 18.17
N TYR A 230 -29.91 7.10 18.94
CA TYR A 230 -29.89 6.81 20.38
C TYR A 230 -30.45 5.42 20.64
N VAL A 231 -29.76 4.62 21.44
CA VAL A 231 -30.18 3.26 21.83
C VAL A 231 -30.17 3.12 23.34
N TYR A 232 -31.33 2.90 23.89
CA TYR A 232 -31.53 2.67 25.33
C TYR A 232 -32.22 1.32 25.55
N GLY A 233 -31.51 0.35 26.07
CA GLY A 233 -32.04 -1.00 26.31
C GLY A 233 -32.44 -1.79 25.06
N GLY A 234 -32.25 -1.24 23.88
CA GLY A 234 -32.58 -1.83 22.58
C GLY A 234 -31.38 -2.37 21.82
N THR A 235 -31.59 -2.70 20.53
CA THR A 235 -30.57 -3.24 19.65
C THR A 235 -30.45 -2.39 18.39
N PHE A 236 -29.23 -1.99 18.04
CA PHE A 236 -28.90 -1.38 16.77
C PHE A 236 -27.93 -2.27 15.99
N GLU A 237 -28.29 -2.65 14.78
CA GLU A 237 -27.48 -3.45 13.86
C GLU A 237 -27.22 -2.65 12.58
N MET A 238 -25.96 -2.30 12.32
CA MET A 238 -25.57 -1.55 11.14
C MET A 238 -24.74 -2.44 10.19
N TYR A 239 -25.33 -2.75 9.06
CA TYR A 239 -24.75 -3.55 7.98
C TYR A 239 -24.26 -2.69 6.82
N GLY A 240 -24.75 -1.45 6.73
CA GLY A 240 -24.44 -0.49 5.66
C GLY A 240 -25.07 0.87 5.94
N GLY A 241 -25.02 1.77 4.95
CA GLY A 241 -25.52 3.13 5.07
C GLY A 241 -24.55 4.10 5.77
N THR A 242 -25.02 5.33 6.02
CA THR A 242 -24.18 6.40 6.59
C THR A 242 -24.90 7.13 7.73
N ILE A 243 -24.15 7.43 8.81
CA ILE A 243 -24.55 8.32 9.90
C ILE A 243 -23.58 9.48 9.91
N THR A 244 -24.00 10.65 9.40
CA THR A 244 -23.07 11.74 9.13
C THR A 244 -23.64 13.11 9.47
N ASP A 245 -22.77 14.05 9.84
CA ASP A 245 -23.11 15.44 10.07
C ASP A 245 -24.18 15.66 11.15
N ASN A 246 -24.36 14.69 12.07
CA ASN A 246 -25.26 14.83 13.19
C ASN A 246 -24.57 15.51 14.38
N THR A 247 -25.36 16.17 15.22
CA THR A 247 -24.82 17.02 16.28
C THR A 247 -25.47 16.75 17.63
N TYR A 248 -24.65 16.59 18.68
CA TYR A 248 -25.06 16.57 20.08
C TYR A 248 -24.56 17.80 20.82
N THR A 249 -25.45 18.51 21.55
CA THR A 249 -25.14 19.84 22.09
C THR A 249 -25.41 20.00 23.59
N GLN A 250 -25.10 18.98 24.41
CA GLN A 250 -25.31 19.05 25.86
C GLN A 250 -24.03 19.06 26.69
N ASN A 251 -23.96 19.95 27.68
CA ASN A 251 -22.78 20.14 28.52
C ASN A 251 -22.70 19.18 29.72
N ALA A 252 -23.81 18.69 30.22
CA ALA A 252 -23.87 18.07 31.56
C ALA A 252 -24.09 16.54 31.52
N TRP A 253 -24.46 15.99 30.37
CA TRP A 253 -24.83 14.57 30.25
C TRP A 253 -24.07 13.90 29.14
N PRO A 254 -23.79 12.58 29.31
CA PRO A 254 -23.17 11.78 28.25
C PRO A 254 -24.03 11.70 26.99
N GLY A 255 -23.38 11.47 25.83
CA GLY A 255 -24.09 11.27 24.58
C GLY A 255 -23.19 11.22 23.38
N GLY A 256 -23.75 10.97 22.19
CA GLY A 256 -23.04 10.80 20.93
C GLY A 256 -23.44 11.81 19.86
N GLY A 257 -22.48 12.37 19.12
CA GLY A 257 -22.79 13.17 17.94
C GLY A 257 -23.50 12.32 16.89
N GLY A 258 -22.93 11.16 16.53
CA GLY A 258 -23.54 10.19 15.63
C GLY A 258 -24.44 9.20 16.34
N VAL A 259 -23.89 8.41 17.25
CA VAL A 259 -24.56 7.30 17.93
C VAL A 259 -24.29 7.37 19.42
N SER A 260 -25.31 7.11 20.25
CA SER A 260 -25.17 6.88 21.69
C SER A 260 -25.83 5.57 22.07
N ILE A 261 -25.11 4.74 22.79
CA ILE A 261 -25.57 3.44 23.30
C ILE A 261 -25.47 3.49 24.81
N ASP A 262 -26.62 3.45 25.48
CA ASP A 262 -26.72 3.61 26.91
C ASP A 262 -27.35 2.37 27.57
N ASP A 263 -27.14 2.21 28.88
CA ASP A 263 -27.70 1.18 29.76
C ASP A 263 -27.41 -0.22 29.21
N ARG A 264 -28.45 -0.96 28.79
CA ARG A 264 -28.36 -2.34 28.27
C ARG A 264 -28.39 -2.41 26.76
N GLY A 265 -28.23 -1.26 26.08
CA GLY A 265 -28.23 -1.17 24.63
C GLY A 265 -27.11 -2.01 24.00
N THR A 266 -27.41 -2.57 22.86
CA THR A 266 -26.45 -3.34 22.06
C THR A 266 -26.26 -2.67 20.69
N PHE A 267 -25.01 -2.50 20.29
CA PHE A 267 -24.64 -2.03 18.97
C PHE A 267 -23.78 -3.07 18.25
N THR A 268 -24.19 -3.44 17.06
CA THR A 268 -23.39 -4.30 16.17
C THR A 268 -23.19 -3.60 14.85
N MET A 269 -21.93 -3.42 14.45
CA MET A 269 -21.56 -2.78 13.17
C MET A 269 -20.70 -3.74 12.34
N SER A 270 -21.23 -4.15 11.18
CA SER A 270 -20.49 -5.03 10.25
C SER A 270 -20.26 -4.39 8.89
N GLY A 271 -20.74 -3.16 8.69
CA GLY A 271 -20.53 -2.34 7.51
C GLY A 271 -21.05 -0.93 7.72
N GLY A 272 -20.86 -0.06 6.70
CA GLY A 272 -21.32 1.32 6.73
C GLY A 272 -20.33 2.31 7.34
N ALA A 273 -20.79 3.57 7.49
CA ALA A 273 -19.93 4.67 7.90
C ALA A 273 -20.60 5.59 8.94
N ILE A 274 -19.84 5.94 9.98
CA ILE A 274 -20.19 6.96 10.99
C ILE A 274 -19.14 8.07 10.89
N THR A 275 -19.50 9.19 10.23
CA THR A 275 -18.50 10.18 9.84
C THR A 275 -18.97 11.60 10.09
N ASN A 276 -18.02 12.52 10.36
CA ASN A 276 -18.25 13.96 10.47
C ASN A 276 -19.30 14.37 11.51
N ASN A 277 -19.65 13.49 12.45
CA ASN A 277 -20.56 13.85 13.53
C ASN A 277 -19.82 14.68 14.59
N THR A 278 -20.56 15.52 15.28
CA THR A 278 -19.98 16.45 16.25
C THR A 278 -20.74 16.40 17.59
N ALA A 279 -19.98 16.35 18.67
CA ALA A 279 -20.53 16.52 20.02
C ALA A 279 -19.90 17.75 20.67
N PHE A 280 -20.73 18.56 21.31
CA PHE A 280 -20.31 19.74 22.08
C PHE A 280 -20.66 19.56 23.54
N GLY A 281 -19.70 19.78 24.42
CA GLY A 281 -19.92 19.74 25.87
C GLY A 281 -18.70 19.29 26.65
N ASN A 282 -18.80 19.37 27.99
CA ASN A 282 -17.72 18.99 28.91
C ASN A 282 -17.89 17.57 29.49
N ALA A 283 -19.07 16.97 29.33
CA ALA A 283 -19.35 15.60 29.78
C ALA A 283 -18.53 14.54 29.02
N GLU A 284 -18.63 13.31 29.45
CA GLU A 284 -18.16 12.15 28.69
C GLU A 284 -19.04 11.96 27.46
N ILE A 285 -18.53 12.37 26.29
CA ILE A 285 -19.30 12.37 25.04
C ILE A 285 -18.45 11.83 23.91
N GLY A 286 -19.09 11.13 22.96
CA GLY A 286 -18.49 10.64 21.74
C GLY A 286 -18.82 11.56 20.55
N GLY A 287 -17.83 12.01 19.80
CA GLY A 287 -18.08 12.74 18.56
C GLY A 287 -18.82 11.87 17.55
N GLY A 288 -18.33 10.65 17.31
CA GLY A 288 -18.99 9.65 16.50
C GLY A 288 -19.91 8.75 17.30
N VAL A 289 -19.34 7.95 18.19
CA VAL A 289 -20.05 6.99 19.02
C VAL A 289 -19.73 7.25 20.49
N TYR A 290 -20.75 7.36 21.32
CA TYR A 290 -20.67 7.21 22.78
C TYR A 290 -21.17 5.82 23.15
N PHE A 291 -20.39 5.06 23.94
CA PHE A 291 -20.73 3.72 24.34
C PHE A 291 -20.62 3.54 25.85
N ASP A 292 -21.75 3.27 26.49
CA ASP A 292 -21.94 2.86 27.89
C ASP A 292 -22.97 1.73 27.98
N GLY A 293 -23.08 0.93 26.92
CA GLY A 293 -24.07 -0.12 26.78
C GLY A 293 -23.54 -1.50 27.15
N ARG A 294 -24.34 -2.51 26.84
CA ARG A 294 -24.03 -3.91 27.12
C ARG A 294 -23.01 -4.53 26.19
N ALA A 295 -23.07 -4.21 24.88
CA ALA A 295 -22.19 -4.77 23.88
C ALA A 295 -22.01 -3.83 22.69
N PHE A 296 -20.77 -3.64 22.29
CA PHE A 296 -20.41 -3.01 21.03
C PHE A 296 -19.58 -4.02 20.21
N ASN A 297 -20.21 -4.60 19.19
CA ASN A 297 -19.61 -5.62 18.34
C ASN A 297 -19.25 -5.03 16.99
N VAL A 298 -18.05 -5.36 16.48
CA VAL A 298 -17.60 -4.86 15.18
C VAL A 298 -16.99 -5.98 14.33
N SER A 299 -17.21 -5.90 13.02
CA SER A 299 -16.58 -6.77 12.01
C SER A 299 -16.71 -6.13 10.61
N GLY A 300 -16.07 -6.71 9.59
CA GLY A 300 -16.26 -6.34 8.19
C GLY A 300 -15.68 -4.98 7.82
N ASN A 301 -16.27 -4.35 6.80
CA ASN A 301 -15.83 -3.07 6.26
C ASN A 301 -16.55 -1.90 6.93
N ILE A 302 -16.07 -1.48 8.07
CA ILE A 302 -16.61 -0.36 8.84
C ILE A 302 -15.73 0.89 8.68
N THR A 303 -16.37 2.07 8.76
CA THR A 303 -15.68 3.37 8.77
C THR A 303 -16.21 4.24 9.90
N ILE A 304 -15.39 4.55 10.91
CA ILE A 304 -15.74 5.51 11.98
C ILE A 304 -14.63 6.56 12.03
N THR A 305 -14.82 7.68 11.35
CA THR A 305 -13.75 8.67 11.16
C THR A 305 -14.28 10.09 10.98
N GLY A 306 -13.42 11.09 11.23
CA GLY A 306 -13.78 12.50 11.03
C GLY A 306 -14.71 13.06 12.10
N ASN A 307 -15.09 12.28 13.11
CA ASN A 307 -15.98 12.69 14.18
C ASN A 307 -15.22 13.51 15.24
N LYS A 308 -15.89 14.47 15.86
CA LYS A 308 -15.24 15.46 16.74
C LYS A 308 -16.01 15.71 18.02
N LYS A 309 -15.25 15.88 19.12
CA LYS A 309 -15.69 16.50 20.36
C LYS A 309 -15.07 17.88 20.50
N ASN A 310 -15.87 18.94 20.57
CA ASN A 310 -15.38 20.32 20.69
C ASN A 310 -14.27 20.66 19.66
N GLY A 311 -14.40 20.15 18.44
CA GLY A 311 -13.43 20.36 17.36
C GLY A 311 -12.23 19.40 17.32
N THR A 312 -12.01 18.60 18.38
CA THR A 312 -10.94 17.59 18.46
C THR A 312 -11.44 16.23 17.99
N ALA A 313 -10.58 15.43 17.34
CA ALA A 313 -10.91 14.08 16.94
C ALA A 313 -11.42 13.25 18.12
N ASN A 314 -12.55 12.59 17.92
CA ASN A 314 -13.19 11.74 18.92
C ASN A 314 -14.17 10.82 18.21
N ASN A 315 -13.63 9.73 17.66
CA ASN A 315 -14.43 8.85 16.83
C ASN A 315 -15.32 7.91 17.66
N VAL A 316 -14.75 7.25 18.65
CA VAL A 316 -15.48 6.41 19.62
C VAL A 316 -15.05 6.80 21.02
N PHE A 317 -15.99 7.06 21.90
CA PHE A 317 -15.77 7.24 23.33
C PHE A 317 -16.35 6.08 24.11
N LEU A 318 -15.52 5.41 24.92
CA LEU A 318 -15.91 4.29 25.80
C LEU A 318 -15.97 4.73 27.24
N SER A 319 -17.13 4.56 27.87
CA SER A 319 -17.32 4.85 29.31
C SER A 319 -16.82 3.68 30.19
N GLY A 320 -16.99 2.44 29.76
CA GLY A 320 -16.60 1.28 30.55
C GLY A 320 -16.17 0.06 29.74
N GLU A 321 -17.05 -0.53 28.97
CA GLU A 321 -16.84 -1.82 28.31
C GLU A 321 -15.99 -1.69 27.02
N ALA A 322 -15.23 -2.75 26.74
CA ALA A 322 -14.40 -2.83 25.53
C ALA A 322 -15.21 -3.20 24.28
N ILE A 323 -14.84 -2.67 23.14
CA ILE A 323 -15.34 -3.07 21.82
C ILE A 323 -14.99 -4.56 21.59
N THR A 324 -15.96 -5.36 21.15
CA THR A 324 -15.74 -6.76 20.78
C THR A 324 -15.58 -6.90 19.28
N VAL A 325 -14.41 -7.35 18.81
CA VAL A 325 -14.16 -7.66 17.41
C VAL A 325 -14.58 -9.11 17.15
N THR A 326 -15.65 -9.28 16.39
CA THR A 326 -16.25 -10.59 16.11
C THR A 326 -15.78 -11.22 14.79
N GLY A 327 -15.11 -10.45 13.92
CA GLY A 327 -14.56 -10.90 12.65
C GLY A 327 -13.53 -9.90 12.12
N PRO A 328 -12.85 -10.21 10.98
CA PRO A 328 -11.86 -9.32 10.39
C PRO A 328 -12.42 -7.93 10.11
N LEU A 329 -11.64 -6.89 10.42
CA LEU A 329 -11.91 -5.51 10.07
C LEU A 329 -11.10 -5.17 8.81
N THR A 330 -11.80 -4.72 7.77
CA THR A 330 -11.20 -4.39 6.46
C THR A 330 -11.27 -2.89 6.13
N GLY A 331 -11.89 -2.09 7.00
CA GLY A 331 -11.98 -0.64 6.90
C GLY A 331 -10.75 0.10 7.46
N ASN A 332 -10.93 1.40 7.70
CA ASN A 332 -9.91 2.22 8.33
C ASN A 332 -9.80 1.89 9.83
N SER A 333 -8.61 2.14 10.39
CA SER A 333 -8.42 2.07 11.84
C SER A 333 -9.39 3.01 12.58
N VAL A 334 -10.01 2.50 13.64
CA VAL A 334 -10.98 3.25 14.44
C VAL A 334 -10.28 3.96 15.59
N GLY A 335 -10.44 5.27 15.68
CA GLY A 335 -9.96 6.06 16.80
C GLY A 335 -10.83 5.87 18.04
N VAL A 336 -10.21 5.55 19.18
CA VAL A 336 -10.90 5.31 20.45
C VAL A 336 -10.38 6.26 21.53
N THR A 337 -11.30 6.86 22.25
CA THR A 337 -11.06 7.59 23.50
C THR A 337 -11.76 6.87 24.65
N THR A 338 -11.29 7.05 25.88
CA THR A 338 -11.85 6.37 27.04
C THR A 338 -12.06 7.38 28.19
N SER A 339 -12.99 7.06 29.07
CA SER A 339 -13.29 7.87 30.29
C SER A 339 -12.08 7.99 31.23
N ARG A 340 -11.19 7.00 31.21
CA ARG A 340 -9.98 6.96 32.04
C ARG A 340 -8.77 6.87 31.14
N THR A 341 -7.96 7.92 31.12
CA THR A 341 -6.64 7.89 30.48
C THR A 341 -5.64 7.28 31.45
N PRO A 342 -4.82 6.28 31.03
CA PRO A 342 -3.74 5.78 31.84
C PRO A 342 -2.79 6.90 32.31
N ASP A 343 -2.48 6.92 33.60
CA ASP A 343 -1.67 7.99 34.22
C ASP A 343 -0.18 7.63 34.18
N LYS A 344 0.59 8.42 33.42
CA LYS A 344 2.06 8.31 33.34
C LYS A 344 2.79 8.68 34.63
N ASN A 345 2.16 9.46 35.48
CA ASN A 345 2.76 9.92 36.75
C ASN A 345 2.48 8.94 37.89
N SER A 346 1.66 7.93 37.66
CA SER A 346 1.37 6.88 38.64
C SER A 346 2.62 6.10 39.02
N THR A 347 2.73 5.70 40.27
CA THR A 347 3.79 4.80 40.75
C THR A 347 3.63 3.38 40.22
N TYR A 348 2.43 3.03 39.77
CA TYR A 348 2.05 1.73 39.20
C TYR A 348 1.70 1.89 37.72
N CYS A 349 1.87 0.81 36.94
CA CYS A 349 1.35 0.76 35.59
C CYS A 349 -0.18 0.87 35.61
N THR A 350 -0.72 1.91 34.97
CA THR A 350 -2.16 2.08 34.79
C THR A 350 -2.55 1.72 33.38
N TYR A 351 -3.70 1.05 33.20
CA TYR A 351 -4.13 0.61 31.88
C TYR A 351 -5.66 0.64 31.74
N PHE A 352 -6.10 0.61 30.48
CA PHE A 352 -7.50 0.46 30.09
C PHE A 352 -7.61 -0.49 28.89
N ASP A 353 -8.43 -1.53 29.01
CA ASP A 353 -8.71 -2.46 27.93
C ASP A 353 -9.88 -1.93 27.09
N PHE A 354 -9.61 -1.50 25.84
CA PHE A 354 -10.61 -0.80 25.03
C PHE A 354 -11.13 -1.62 23.83
N ALA A 355 -10.47 -2.72 23.47
CA ALA A 355 -10.98 -3.67 22.49
C ALA A 355 -10.59 -5.09 22.86
N LYS A 356 -11.41 -6.08 22.44
CA LYS A 356 -11.16 -7.51 22.65
C LYS A 356 -11.57 -8.33 21.44
N ALA A 357 -10.89 -9.46 21.23
CA ALA A 357 -11.18 -10.43 20.18
C ALA A 357 -10.81 -11.85 20.61
N SER A 358 -11.23 -12.85 19.84
CA SER A 358 -10.81 -14.25 20.03
C SER A 358 -9.34 -14.50 19.68
N SER A 359 -8.73 -13.64 18.87
CA SER A 359 -7.30 -13.72 18.52
C SER A 359 -6.68 -12.33 18.32
N ALA A 360 -5.35 -12.23 18.52
CA ALA A 360 -4.60 -10.98 18.34
C ALA A 360 -4.64 -10.45 16.90
N ASN A 361 -4.69 -11.33 15.91
CA ASN A 361 -4.70 -10.94 14.50
C ASN A 361 -5.93 -10.11 14.10
N LEU A 362 -7.06 -10.29 14.79
CA LEU A 362 -8.26 -9.49 14.57
C LEU A 362 -8.13 -8.06 15.10
N LEU A 363 -7.17 -7.81 15.98
CA LEU A 363 -6.94 -6.50 16.60
C LEU A 363 -5.79 -5.73 15.96
N GLU A 364 -5.02 -6.36 15.09
CA GLU A 364 -3.85 -5.75 14.44
C GLU A 364 -4.28 -4.58 13.54
N ASN A 365 -3.74 -3.40 13.82
CA ASN A 365 -4.03 -2.14 13.11
C ASN A 365 -5.52 -1.72 13.06
N ALA A 366 -6.38 -2.40 13.82
CA ALA A 366 -7.82 -2.13 13.82
C ALA A 366 -8.19 -0.82 14.54
N PHE A 367 -7.38 -0.40 15.51
CA PHE A 367 -7.70 0.74 16.39
C PHE A 367 -6.50 1.64 16.65
N THR A 368 -6.81 2.93 16.90
CA THR A 368 -5.87 3.92 17.43
C THR A 368 -6.42 4.50 18.73
N TYR A 369 -5.54 4.90 19.65
CA TYR A 369 -5.95 5.53 20.92
C TYR A 369 -5.81 7.03 20.82
N GLU A 370 -6.90 7.78 21.01
CA GLU A 370 -6.97 9.22 20.71
C GLU A 370 -6.78 10.13 21.95
N ASN A 371 -6.84 9.60 23.18
CA ASN A 371 -6.68 10.41 24.39
C ASN A 371 -5.29 11.04 24.53
N ASP A 372 -4.24 10.27 24.22
CA ASP A 372 -2.85 10.71 24.33
C ASP A 372 -1.96 9.85 23.42
N SER A 373 -1.30 10.47 22.45
CA SER A 373 -0.42 9.78 21.50
C SER A 373 0.84 9.17 22.14
N ALA A 374 1.14 9.53 23.38
CA ALA A 374 2.25 8.95 24.13
C ALA A 374 1.85 7.77 25.04
N ILE A 375 0.61 7.33 24.97
CA ILE A 375 0.16 6.10 25.60
C ILE A 375 0.47 4.92 24.69
N TYR A 376 1.05 3.88 25.25
CA TYR A 376 1.38 2.66 24.53
C TYR A 376 0.14 1.78 24.36
N ILE A 377 -0.01 1.24 23.14
CA ILE A 377 -1.06 0.27 22.83
C ILE A 377 -0.42 -1.10 22.64
N GLY A 378 -0.99 -2.12 23.26
CA GLY A 378 -0.50 -3.46 23.06
C GLY A 378 -1.53 -4.52 23.38
N THR A 379 -1.17 -5.77 23.17
CA THR A 379 -2.08 -6.91 23.36
C THR A 379 -1.83 -7.57 24.70
N TYR A 380 -2.95 -7.99 25.34
CA TYR A 380 -2.97 -8.77 26.56
C TYR A 380 -3.96 -9.92 26.41
N THR A 381 -3.56 -11.14 26.74
CA THR A 381 -4.46 -12.31 26.65
C THR A 381 -4.86 -12.78 28.03
N PHE A 382 -6.17 -12.90 28.24
CA PHE A 382 -6.74 -13.36 29.47
C PHE A 382 -8.03 -14.18 29.21
N ALA A 383 -8.20 -15.30 29.90
CA ALA A 383 -9.38 -16.17 29.81
C ALA A 383 -9.80 -16.52 28.35
N GLY A 384 -8.83 -16.74 27.46
CA GLY A 384 -9.10 -17.13 26.08
C GLY A 384 -9.43 -15.97 25.13
N ALA A 385 -9.49 -14.73 25.61
CA ALA A 385 -9.64 -13.53 24.78
C ALA A 385 -8.36 -12.71 24.75
N THR A 386 -8.10 -12.07 23.63
CA THR A 386 -7.02 -11.08 23.48
C THR A 386 -7.62 -9.69 23.52
N TYR A 387 -7.04 -8.82 24.30
CA TYR A 387 -7.46 -7.43 24.49
C TYR A 387 -6.43 -6.47 23.86
N LEU A 388 -6.89 -5.36 23.31
CA LEU A 388 -6.08 -4.17 23.11
C LEU A 388 -6.14 -3.30 24.36
N ARG A 389 -4.99 -3.01 24.89
CA ARG A 389 -4.76 -2.29 26.13
C ARG A 389 -4.02 -1.00 25.88
N ALA A 390 -4.60 0.11 26.31
CA ALA A 390 -3.87 1.37 26.45
C ALA A 390 -3.16 1.36 27.81
N CYS A 391 -1.89 1.66 27.85
CA CYS A 391 -1.05 1.51 29.03
C CYS A 391 -0.06 2.67 29.19
N ALA A 392 0.02 3.25 30.37
CA ALA A 392 1.07 4.19 30.73
C ALA A 392 2.20 3.45 31.46
N HIS A 393 3.40 3.48 30.89
CA HIS A 393 4.58 2.84 31.46
C HIS A 393 5.64 3.85 31.85
N LYS A 394 6.46 3.51 32.82
CA LYS A 394 7.75 4.17 33.02
C LYS A 394 8.73 3.67 31.97
N ASP A 395 9.55 4.56 31.42
CA ASP A 395 10.57 4.21 30.42
C ASP A 395 11.52 3.10 30.93
N SER A 396 11.80 3.07 32.24
CA SER A 396 12.68 2.07 32.84
C SER A 396 12.13 0.64 32.86
N SER A 397 10.81 0.45 32.71
CA SER A 397 10.17 -0.88 32.68
C SER A 397 9.88 -1.37 31.26
N LEU A 398 10.17 -0.56 30.24
CA LEU A 398 9.99 -0.94 28.84
C LEU A 398 11.27 -1.56 28.27
N GLY A 399 11.17 -2.80 27.86
CA GLY A 399 12.18 -3.50 27.09
C GLY A 399 11.67 -3.88 25.71
N TYR A 400 12.48 -4.62 24.97
CA TYR A 400 12.08 -5.19 23.68
C TYR A 400 12.18 -6.71 23.73
N GLU A 401 11.13 -7.39 23.28
CA GLU A 401 11.20 -8.77 22.80
C GLU A 401 11.32 -8.78 21.28
N LYS A 402 11.99 -9.80 20.74
CA LYS A 402 12.22 -9.92 19.30
C LYS A 402 12.16 -11.37 18.84
N GLU A 403 11.73 -11.53 17.61
CA GLU A 403 11.82 -12.72 16.78
C GLU A 403 12.73 -12.42 15.58
N ASP A 404 12.90 -13.35 14.65
CA ASP A 404 13.82 -13.19 13.52
C ASP A 404 13.51 -11.99 12.63
N ALA A 405 12.23 -11.71 12.37
CA ALA A 405 11.81 -10.63 11.46
C ALA A 405 11.20 -9.42 12.18
N GLN A 406 10.74 -9.57 13.41
CA GLN A 406 9.92 -8.59 14.10
C GLN A 406 10.34 -8.38 15.54
N HIS A 407 9.95 -7.24 16.10
CA HIS A 407 10.10 -6.94 17.51
C HIS A 407 8.88 -6.19 18.04
N TRP A 408 8.73 -6.17 19.36
CA TRP A 408 7.70 -5.42 20.07
C TRP A 408 8.24 -4.93 21.42
N GLN A 409 7.65 -3.89 21.93
CA GLN A 409 7.92 -3.46 23.29
C GLN A 409 7.25 -4.39 24.30
N LYS A 410 7.90 -4.64 25.41
CA LYS A 410 7.34 -5.39 26.54
C LYS A 410 7.61 -4.62 27.81
N CYS A 411 6.57 -4.53 28.64
CA CYS A 411 6.71 -4.03 29.99
C CYS A 411 6.98 -5.18 30.97
N SER A 412 8.06 -5.08 31.74
CA SER A 412 8.40 -6.06 32.78
C SER A 412 7.37 -6.11 33.92
N ASP A 413 6.71 -4.97 34.19
CA ASP A 413 5.85 -4.80 35.37
C ASP A 413 4.44 -5.33 35.12
N CYS A 414 3.87 -5.15 33.93
CA CYS A 414 2.50 -5.55 33.63
C CYS A 414 2.36 -6.65 32.56
N GLY A 415 3.47 -7.14 32.01
CA GLY A 415 3.46 -8.15 30.96
C GLY A 415 2.93 -7.66 29.60
N TYR A 416 2.73 -6.35 29.46
CA TYR A 416 2.29 -5.71 28.22
C TYR A 416 3.21 -6.09 27.07
N LYS A 417 2.62 -6.43 25.92
CA LYS A 417 3.30 -6.64 24.66
C LYS A 417 2.77 -5.64 23.63
N GLY A 418 3.64 -4.79 23.16
CA GLY A 418 3.35 -3.85 22.10
C GLY A 418 3.03 -4.54 20.78
N ILE A 419 2.58 -3.77 19.82
CA ILE A 419 2.34 -4.26 18.46
C ILE A 419 3.66 -4.73 17.84
N LYS A 420 3.64 -5.89 17.20
CA LYS A 420 4.80 -6.40 16.45
C LYS A 420 5.08 -5.51 15.24
N THR A 421 6.31 -5.06 15.14
CA THR A 421 6.79 -4.27 14.01
C THR A 421 8.01 -4.94 13.39
N ASN A 422 8.20 -4.78 12.10
CA ASN A 422 9.40 -5.27 11.42
C ASN A 422 10.65 -4.57 11.95
N HIS A 423 11.79 -5.26 11.91
CA HIS A 423 13.06 -4.66 12.31
C HIS A 423 13.42 -3.51 11.39
N ASP A 424 13.65 -2.33 11.97
CA ASP A 424 14.30 -1.18 11.32
C ASP A 424 15.76 -1.13 11.73
N TYR A 425 16.65 -1.50 10.82
CA TYR A 425 18.10 -1.50 11.03
C TYR A 425 18.71 -0.14 10.72
N SER A 426 18.22 0.91 11.38
CA SER A 426 18.70 2.28 11.21
C SER A 426 19.69 2.74 12.30
N GLN A 427 19.80 2.00 13.41
CA GLN A 427 20.60 2.39 14.57
C GLN A 427 22.09 2.12 14.36
N LYS A 428 22.91 3.14 14.60
CA LYS A 428 24.38 3.06 14.58
C LYS A 428 24.94 2.85 15.99
N ARG A 429 25.11 1.59 16.39
CA ARG A 429 25.67 1.24 17.71
C ARG A 429 27.10 0.73 17.56
N MET A 430 28.08 1.53 18.03
CA MET A 430 29.53 1.20 17.99
C MET A 430 29.99 0.50 19.28
N THR A 431 29.54 -0.73 19.48
CA THR A 431 29.94 -1.61 20.57
C THR A 431 30.39 -2.96 20.01
N SER A 432 31.17 -3.71 20.78
CA SER A 432 31.69 -5.02 20.36
C SER A 432 30.63 -6.01 19.91
N LEU A 433 29.40 -5.91 20.47
CA LEU A 433 28.25 -6.74 20.08
C LEU A 433 27.88 -6.60 18.60
N TYR A 434 28.10 -5.42 18.01
CA TYR A 434 27.76 -5.10 16.63
C TYR A 434 28.99 -5.01 15.71
N GLY A 435 30.19 -5.36 16.20
CA GLY A 435 31.41 -5.37 15.38
C GLY A 435 31.26 -6.26 14.15
N ALA A 436 31.66 -5.76 12.99
CA ALA A 436 31.65 -6.46 11.72
C ALA A 436 33.08 -6.79 11.25
N SER A 437 33.99 -5.84 11.33
CA SER A 437 35.40 -6.05 11.00
C SER A 437 36.29 -5.11 11.79
N ASP A 438 37.53 -5.55 12.05
CA ASP A 438 38.57 -4.69 12.60
C ASP A 438 39.09 -3.68 11.58
N ALA A 439 39.76 -2.63 12.09
CA ALA A 439 40.40 -1.65 11.22
C ALA A 439 41.56 -2.29 10.44
N THR A 440 41.56 -2.07 9.15
CA THR A 440 42.65 -2.42 8.24
C THR A 440 43.56 -1.23 7.98
N CYS A 441 44.51 -1.37 7.09
CA CYS A 441 45.35 -0.24 6.67
C CYS A 441 44.55 0.88 6.01
N THR A 442 43.46 0.56 5.29
CA THR A 442 42.70 1.51 4.46
C THR A 442 41.28 1.73 4.93
N THR A 443 40.75 0.85 5.75
CA THR A 443 39.38 0.93 6.24
C THR A 443 39.32 1.00 7.75
N PRO A 444 38.43 1.84 8.32
CA PRO A 444 38.22 1.86 9.78
C PRO A 444 37.49 0.59 10.25
N VAL A 445 37.37 0.41 11.56
CA VAL A 445 36.47 -0.61 12.14
C VAL A 445 35.07 -0.42 11.58
N THR A 446 34.42 -1.50 11.22
CA THR A 446 33.03 -1.46 10.77
C THR A 446 32.10 -2.12 11.77
N TYR A 447 30.87 -1.61 11.82
CA TYR A 447 29.81 -2.12 12.68
C TYR A 447 28.58 -2.41 11.84
N TYR A 448 27.81 -3.43 12.22
CA TYR A 448 26.51 -3.66 11.66
C TYR A 448 25.49 -2.64 12.17
N TYR A 449 24.63 -2.16 11.30
CA TYR A 449 23.42 -1.46 11.74
C TYR A 449 22.61 -2.37 12.64
N SER A 450 21.90 -1.77 13.59
CA SER A 450 21.03 -2.50 14.50
C SER A 450 19.64 -1.90 14.55
N CYS A 451 18.68 -2.72 14.93
CA CYS A 451 17.35 -2.26 15.30
C CYS A 451 17.35 -1.70 16.72
N VAL A 452 16.35 -0.89 17.05
CA VAL A 452 16.14 -0.38 18.42
C VAL A 452 16.07 -1.50 19.46
N CYS A 453 15.53 -2.66 19.10
CA CYS A 453 15.45 -3.86 19.95
C CYS A 453 16.79 -4.60 20.14
N GLY A 454 17.85 -4.15 19.53
CA GLY A 454 19.15 -4.81 19.57
C GLY A 454 19.32 -5.96 18.57
N ALA A 455 18.41 -6.15 17.64
CA ALA A 455 18.62 -7.07 16.52
C ALA A 455 19.71 -6.52 15.59
N LYS A 456 20.58 -7.42 15.10
CA LYS A 456 21.72 -7.09 14.24
C LYS A 456 21.30 -7.20 12.78
N GLY A 457 21.53 -6.16 11.99
CA GLY A 457 21.28 -6.15 10.55
C GLY A 457 22.42 -6.78 9.75
N THR A 458 22.29 -6.76 8.44
CA THR A 458 23.28 -7.26 7.47
C THR A 458 24.18 -6.15 6.91
N ASN A 459 23.67 -4.92 6.84
CA ASN A 459 24.43 -3.77 6.36
C ASN A 459 25.39 -3.24 7.42
N THR A 460 26.52 -2.70 6.98
CA THR A 460 27.56 -2.16 7.87
C THR A 460 27.78 -0.67 7.64
N PHE A 461 28.38 -0.02 8.63
CA PHE A 461 28.84 1.36 8.56
C PHE A 461 30.22 1.50 9.21
N ASN A 462 30.97 2.50 8.80
CA ASN A 462 32.29 2.79 9.34
C ASN A 462 32.22 3.44 10.72
N SER A 463 33.12 3.08 11.60
CA SER A 463 33.29 3.74 12.90
C SER A 463 33.69 5.20 12.73
N THR A 464 33.12 6.04 13.57
CA THR A 464 33.51 7.46 13.69
C THR A 464 34.44 7.74 14.85
N LYS A 465 34.78 6.71 15.67
CA LYS A 465 35.68 6.86 16.81
C LYS A 465 37.12 7.03 16.35
N THR A 466 37.85 7.94 16.98
CA THR A 466 39.22 8.29 16.59
C THR A 466 40.19 7.12 16.67
N ASN A 467 40.05 6.24 17.67
CA ASN A 467 40.90 5.07 17.87
C ASN A 467 40.55 3.86 16.99
N GLU A 468 39.50 3.96 16.21
CA GLU A 468 38.97 2.89 15.34
C GLU A 468 39.09 3.24 13.85
N GLN A 469 39.84 4.29 13.52
CA GLN A 469 40.08 4.70 12.15
C GLN A 469 41.03 3.75 11.41
N ALA A 470 41.12 3.88 10.09
CA ALA A 470 42.07 3.14 9.27
C ALA A 470 43.49 3.32 9.82
N LYS A 471 44.22 2.21 9.98
CA LYS A 471 45.56 2.20 10.63
C LYS A 471 46.66 2.87 9.78
N GLY A 472 46.38 3.17 8.52
CA GLY A 472 47.40 3.57 7.56
C GLY A 472 48.32 2.41 7.17
N HIS A 473 49.18 2.59 6.23
CA HIS A 473 50.19 1.61 5.89
C HIS A 473 51.44 1.82 6.75
N ALA A 474 52.01 0.74 7.31
CA ALA A 474 53.35 0.71 7.84
C ALA A 474 54.29 0.34 6.69
N TYR A 475 54.89 1.35 6.09
CA TYR A 475 55.68 1.13 4.89
C TYR A 475 57.05 0.57 5.23
N VAL A 476 57.47 -0.45 4.48
CA VAL A 476 58.82 -0.96 4.35
C VAL A 476 59.37 -0.54 3.02
N ASP A 477 60.48 0.15 3.04
CA ASP A 477 61.13 0.62 1.82
C ASP A 477 62.04 -0.48 1.25
N HIS A 478 61.93 -0.69 -0.05
CA HIS A 478 62.80 -1.60 -0.81
C HIS A 478 63.55 -0.80 -1.85
N ALA A 479 64.87 -1.06 -1.92
CA ALA A 479 65.73 -0.39 -2.86
C ALA A 479 65.39 -0.77 -4.31
N ALA A 480 65.67 0.13 -5.22
CA ALA A 480 65.58 -0.13 -6.65
C ALA A 480 66.60 -1.21 -7.05
N GLN A 481 66.27 -1.99 -8.01
CA GLN A 481 67.14 -2.91 -8.70
C GLN A 481 67.04 -2.64 -10.21
N ASP A 482 68.16 -2.39 -10.82
CA ASP A 482 68.18 -2.20 -12.28
C ASP A 482 68.02 -3.54 -13.00
N PRO A 483 67.30 -3.59 -14.11
CA PRO A 483 67.15 -4.80 -14.88
C PRO A 483 68.45 -5.23 -15.53
N THR A 484 68.70 -6.52 -15.57
CA THR A 484 69.79 -7.13 -16.31
C THR A 484 69.34 -7.55 -17.71
N CYS A 485 70.19 -8.15 -18.49
CA CYS A 485 69.75 -8.72 -19.79
C CYS A 485 68.73 -9.83 -19.63
N THR A 486 68.76 -10.60 -18.56
CA THR A 486 67.96 -11.82 -18.34
C THR A 486 66.94 -11.66 -17.26
N GLU A 487 67.07 -10.73 -16.32
CA GLU A 487 66.19 -10.57 -15.17
C GLU A 487 65.52 -9.20 -15.18
N ASP A 488 64.30 -9.15 -14.79
CA ASP A 488 63.55 -7.92 -14.58
C ASP A 488 64.12 -7.16 -13.37
N GLY A 489 64.14 -5.85 -13.48
CA GLY A 489 64.43 -4.94 -12.40
C GLY A 489 63.12 -4.34 -11.82
N TRP A 490 63.27 -3.40 -10.92
CA TRP A 490 62.20 -2.60 -10.35
C TRP A 490 62.71 -1.25 -9.84
N ALA A 491 61.80 -0.28 -9.82
CA ALA A 491 62.05 0.99 -9.13
C ALA A 491 62.03 0.77 -7.60
N ALA A 492 62.60 1.70 -6.86
CA ALA A 492 62.41 1.67 -5.39
C ALA A 492 60.93 1.65 -5.09
N TYR A 493 60.50 0.72 -4.23
CA TYR A 493 59.09 0.53 -3.93
C TYR A 493 58.86 0.34 -2.42
N LYS A 494 57.58 0.42 -2.07
CA LYS A 494 57.13 0.22 -0.69
C LYS A 494 56.19 -0.97 -0.62
N THR A 495 56.33 -1.75 0.43
CA THR A 495 55.34 -2.76 0.88
C THR A 495 54.77 -2.35 2.22
N CYS A 496 53.67 -2.95 2.61
CA CYS A 496 53.13 -2.76 3.95
C CYS A 496 53.39 -3.99 4.81
N GLU A 497 53.83 -3.82 6.07
CA GLU A 497 54.00 -4.92 7.02
C GLU A 497 52.72 -5.63 7.42
N ARG A 498 51.56 -4.96 7.22
CA ARG A 498 50.25 -5.39 7.74
C ARG A 498 49.24 -5.80 6.69
N CYS A 499 49.56 -5.63 5.39
CA CYS A 499 48.69 -6.02 4.29
C CYS A 499 49.50 -6.20 3.01
N ASP A 500 48.86 -6.69 1.97
CA ASP A 500 49.48 -7.02 0.68
C ASP A 500 49.74 -5.80 -0.23
N TYR A 501 49.75 -4.60 0.36
CA TYR A 501 50.04 -3.39 -0.42
C TYR A 501 51.49 -3.42 -0.91
N THR A 502 51.64 -3.17 -2.19
CA THR A 502 52.95 -2.95 -2.83
C THR A 502 52.83 -1.89 -3.91
N SER A 503 53.82 -1.04 -3.99
CA SER A 503 53.99 -0.09 -5.11
C SER A 503 55.08 -0.55 -6.12
N LYS A 504 55.42 -1.86 -6.12
CA LYS A 504 56.44 -2.42 -6.98
C LYS A 504 56.04 -2.31 -8.47
N GLU A 505 56.83 -1.55 -9.20
CA GLU A 505 56.72 -1.50 -10.67
C GLU A 505 57.88 -2.30 -11.25
N ILE A 506 57.58 -3.26 -12.06
CA ILE A 506 58.56 -4.10 -12.76
C ILE A 506 59.13 -3.30 -13.94
N LYS A 507 60.46 -3.21 -13.97
CA LYS A 507 61.21 -2.76 -15.11
C LYS A 507 61.57 -3.99 -15.95
N PRO A 508 61.10 -4.13 -17.15
CA PRO A 508 61.35 -5.34 -17.96
C PRO A 508 62.87 -5.52 -18.17
N LYS A 509 63.30 -6.78 -18.18
CA LYS A 509 64.66 -7.14 -18.54
C LYS A 509 65.07 -6.50 -19.88
N LEU A 510 66.33 -6.16 -19.95
CA LEU A 510 66.87 -5.38 -21.08
C LEU A 510 67.03 -6.20 -22.36
N ASN A 511 67.01 -7.51 -22.24
CA ASN A 511 67.39 -8.45 -23.30
C ASN A 511 68.84 -8.23 -23.77
N HIS A 512 69.37 -9.19 -24.45
CA HIS A 512 70.72 -9.05 -25.04
C HIS A 512 70.65 -8.18 -26.29
N VAL A 513 71.72 -7.41 -26.48
CA VAL A 513 72.01 -6.73 -27.76
C VAL A 513 73.44 -7.14 -28.14
N PHE A 514 73.54 -7.97 -29.13
CA PHE A 514 74.83 -8.55 -29.54
C PHE A 514 75.51 -7.60 -30.54
N VAL A 515 76.88 -7.62 -30.52
CA VAL A 515 77.70 -6.97 -31.51
C VAL A 515 77.62 -7.76 -32.83
N ASP A 516 77.70 -7.06 -33.97
CA ASP A 516 77.75 -7.71 -35.29
C ASP A 516 79.15 -8.28 -35.60
N THR A 517 80.15 -7.99 -34.78
CA THR A 517 81.53 -8.48 -34.94
C THR A 517 81.68 -9.79 -34.17
N TRP A 518 82.36 -10.74 -34.76
CA TRP A 518 82.68 -12.00 -34.13
C TRP A 518 83.81 -11.85 -33.13
N GLU A 519 83.59 -12.30 -31.91
CA GLU A 519 84.64 -12.66 -30.96
C GLU A 519 84.91 -14.16 -31.10
N HIS A 520 86.14 -14.59 -30.82
CA HIS A 520 86.52 -16.01 -30.96
C HIS A 520 87.67 -16.36 -30.01
N ASP A 521 87.77 -17.61 -29.67
CA ASP A 521 88.95 -18.24 -29.07
C ASP A 521 89.53 -19.27 -30.05
N ASP A 522 90.29 -20.21 -29.54
CA ASP A 522 90.89 -21.25 -30.38
C ASP A 522 89.90 -22.32 -30.92
N ASP A 523 88.73 -22.45 -30.19
CA ASP A 523 87.74 -23.53 -30.47
C ASP A 523 86.47 -23.02 -31.13
N LYS A 524 85.99 -21.78 -30.77
CA LYS A 524 84.67 -21.28 -31.12
C LYS A 524 84.72 -19.78 -31.47
N HIS A 525 83.61 -19.36 -32.09
CA HIS A 525 83.30 -17.93 -32.27
C HIS A 525 81.87 -17.65 -31.80
N TRP A 526 81.60 -16.37 -31.45
CA TRP A 526 80.31 -15.91 -30.93
C TRP A 526 80.17 -14.38 -31.11
N HIS A 527 78.92 -13.91 -30.98
CA HIS A 527 78.66 -12.50 -30.80
C HIS A 527 78.48 -12.21 -29.32
N LYS A 528 79.17 -11.24 -28.80
CA LYS A 528 79.14 -10.85 -27.41
C LYS A 528 78.05 -9.78 -27.16
N CYS A 529 77.37 -9.86 -26.05
CA CYS A 529 76.45 -8.82 -25.66
C CYS A 529 77.18 -7.47 -25.42
N THR A 530 76.64 -6.37 -25.97
CA THR A 530 77.19 -5.04 -25.87
C THR A 530 77.00 -4.36 -24.50
N ARG A 531 76.15 -4.95 -23.66
CA ARG A 531 75.81 -4.33 -22.37
C ARG A 531 76.84 -4.66 -21.31
N ASP A 532 77.24 -3.64 -20.53
CA ASP A 532 78.22 -3.77 -19.48
C ASP A 532 77.80 -4.86 -18.45
N GLY A 533 78.76 -5.72 -18.10
CA GLY A 533 78.59 -6.81 -17.14
C GLY A 533 77.76 -8.00 -17.67
N CYS A 534 77.34 -7.98 -18.91
CA CYS A 534 76.63 -9.09 -19.52
C CYS A 534 77.60 -10.10 -20.14
N THR A 535 77.48 -11.37 -19.72
CA THR A 535 78.29 -12.46 -20.26
C THR A 535 77.56 -13.29 -21.31
N GLY A 536 76.35 -12.83 -21.74
CA GLY A 536 75.60 -13.54 -22.74
C GLY A 536 76.26 -13.49 -24.11
N VAL A 537 76.25 -14.59 -24.80
CA VAL A 537 76.73 -14.75 -26.15
C VAL A 537 75.62 -15.28 -27.08
N ASP A 538 75.69 -14.96 -28.33
CA ASP A 538 74.76 -15.46 -29.35
C ASP A 538 75.53 -16.09 -30.52
N ALA A 539 74.92 -17.02 -31.20
CA ALA A 539 75.46 -17.73 -32.37
C ALA A 539 76.81 -18.42 -32.06
N GLU A 540 77.00 -18.85 -30.80
CA GLU A 540 78.20 -19.59 -30.41
C GLU A 540 78.30 -20.89 -31.21
N ALA A 541 79.36 -21.03 -31.96
CA ALA A 541 79.64 -22.21 -32.82
C ALA A 541 81.10 -22.50 -32.92
N ALA A 542 81.42 -23.76 -33.11
CA ALA A 542 82.80 -24.18 -33.37
C ALA A 542 83.29 -23.58 -34.71
N HIS A 543 84.61 -23.39 -34.82
CA HIS A 543 85.18 -22.89 -36.08
C HIS A 543 85.02 -23.90 -37.24
N GLU A 544 84.48 -23.42 -38.35
CA GLU A 544 84.48 -24.11 -39.62
C GLU A 544 85.71 -23.72 -40.40
N TRP A 545 86.78 -24.52 -40.24
CA TRP A 545 88.08 -24.24 -40.82
C TRP A 545 88.17 -24.54 -42.30
N GLN A 546 88.31 -23.59 -43.11
CA GLN A 546 88.75 -23.75 -44.51
C GLN A 546 90.21 -24.24 -44.56
N PRO A 547 90.53 -25.20 -45.39
CA PRO A 547 91.90 -25.71 -45.52
C PRO A 547 92.91 -24.65 -45.78
N ALA A 548 94.11 -24.76 -45.22
CA ALA A 548 95.20 -23.84 -45.52
C ALA A 548 95.55 -23.92 -47.00
N THR A 549 95.82 -22.75 -47.60
CA THR A 549 96.26 -22.60 -48.98
C THR A 549 97.72 -22.14 -49.00
N THR A 550 98.27 -22.00 -50.15
CA THR A 550 99.60 -21.44 -50.29
C THR A 550 99.65 -19.95 -50.01
N SER A 551 98.52 -19.27 -50.03
CA SER A 551 98.38 -17.83 -49.74
C SER A 551 97.88 -17.53 -48.29
N ALA A 552 97.19 -18.44 -47.62
CA ALA A 552 96.62 -18.22 -46.29
C ALA A 552 96.68 -19.46 -45.41
N PRO A 553 96.81 -19.34 -44.05
CA PRO A 553 96.62 -20.42 -43.09
C PRO A 553 95.21 -20.89 -43.13
N LYS A 554 94.87 -21.94 -42.36
CA LYS A 554 93.47 -22.33 -42.15
C LYS A 554 92.70 -21.13 -41.61
N THR A 555 91.60 -20.78 -42.23
CA THR A 555 90.81 -19.59 -41.87
C THR A 555 89.36 -20.06 -41.59
N CYS A 556 88.78 -19.63 -40.49
CA CYS A 556 87.35 -19.82 -40.29
C CYS A 556 86.55 -18.95 -41.24
N GLU A 557 85.63 -19.55 -41.94
CA GLU A 557 84.83 -18.83 -42.97
C GLU A 557 83.87 -17.79 -42.31
N THR A 558 83.39 -18.08 -41.12
CA THR A 558 82.39 -17.23 -40.43
C THR A 558 83.03 -16.05 -39.70
N CYS A 559 84.09 -16.24 -38.94
CA CYS A 559 84.67 -15.18 -38.08
C CYS A 559 86.04 -14.65 -38.56
N GLY A 560 86.60 -15.29 -39.54
CA GLY A 560 87.91 -14.88 -40.12
C GLY A 560 89.12 -15.27 -39.27
N ALA A 561 88.93 -15.98 -38.12
CA ALA A 561 90.05 -16.48 -37.32
C ALA A 561 90.94 -17.40 -38.13
N THR A 562 92.25 -17.38 -37.83
CA THR A 562 93.25 -18.16 -38.56
C THR A 562 94.04 -19.09 -37.65
N THR A 563 94.32 -20.30 -38.06
CA THR A 563 95.14 -21.26 -37.31
C THR A 563 96.11 -22.02 -38.22
N GLY A 564 97.26 -22.38 -37.66
CA GLY A 564 98.29 -23.08 -38.42
C GLY A 564 99.10 -22.23 -39.38
N THR A 565 99.87 -22.83 -40.26
CA THR A 565 100.71 -22.15 -41.23
C THR A 565 100.22 -22.43 -42.68
N LYS A 566 100.52 -21.51 -43.57
CA LYS A 566 100.28 -21.65 -45.03
C LYS A 566 100.93 -22.95 -45.55
N LEU A 567 100.35 -23.56 -46.58
CA LEU A 567 100.94 -24.70 -47.24
C LEU A 567 102.15 -24.28 -48.05
N SER A 568 103.32 -24.99 -47.94
CA SER A 568 104.47 -24.81 -48.79
C SER A 568 104.18 -25.28 -50.21
N ALA A 569 104.49 -24.49 -51.24
CA ALA A 569 104.34 -24.86 -52.59
C ALA A 569 105.40 -25.91 -53.01
N TYR A 570 105.03 -27.17 -52.97
CA TYR A 570 105.82 -28.26 -53.61
C TYR A 570 104.90 -29.06 -54.50
N TYR A 571 105.35 -29.14 -55.75
CA TYR A 571 104.78 -29.94 -56.80
C TYR A 571 104.97 -31.43 -56.57
N TYR A 572 103.95 -32.26 -56.78
CA TYR A 572 104.00 -33.49 -57.62
C TYR A 572 102.65 -34.07 -57.93
N TYR A 573 102.34 -34.21 -59.09
CA TYR A 573 101.67 -35.06 -60.07
C TYR A 573 100.70 -36.18 -59.56
N SER A 574 99.57 -36.21 -60.24
CA SER A 574 98.43 -37.10 -60.40
C SER A 574 98.71 -38.60 -60.45
N PRO A 575 97.76 -39.57 -60.43
CA PRO A 575 96.39 -39.51 -60.98
C PRO A 575 95.24 -40.34 -60.25
N ALA A 576 94.12 -39.93 -60.51
CA ALA A 576 92.87 -40.63 -60.99
C ALA A 576 92.18 -41.82 -60.29
N LYS A 577 90.90 -41.68 -60.30
CA LYS A 577 89.81 -42.68 -60.32
C LYS A 577 89.29 -43.15 -58.92
N THR A 578 88.05 -43.36 -58.76
CA THR A 578 86.73 -43.44 -59.43
C THR A 578 85.65 -43.57 -58.34
N GLU A 579 84.54 -43.00 -58.67
CA GLU A 579 83.18 -43.53 -58.43
C GLU A 579 82.88 -44.22 -57.08
N ASP A 580 81.84 -43.90 -56.39
CA ASP A 580 80.44 -44.15 -56.71
C ASP A 580 79.48 -43.39 -55.70
N THR A 581 78.49 -42.83 -56.25
CA THR A 581 77.18 -42.55 -55.65
C THR A 581 76.41 -43.86 -55.38
N PRO A 582 75.24 -43.96 -54.77
CA PRO A 582 74.34 -42.94 -54.17
C PRO A 582 73.65 -43.42 -52.90
N GLY A 583 72.74 -42.57 -52.40
CA GLY A 583 71.63 -43.09 -51.59
C GLY A 583 71.02 -42.12 -50.59
N SER A 584 70.15 -41.28 -51.05
CA SER A 584 69.00 -40.84 -50.24
C SER A 584 68.06 -42.03 -50.04
N PRO A 585 67.01 -41.97 -49.23
CA PRO A 585 66.55 -41.05 -48.18
C PRO A 585 65.97 -41.75 -46.96
N LYS A 586 65.49 -41.09 -45.97
CA LYS A 586 64.11 -41.27 -45.42
C LYS A 586 63.79 -40.38 -44.24
N ALA A 587 62.63 -39.81 -44.39
CA ALA A 587 61.86 -39.04 -43.41
C ALA A 587 61.49 -39.85 -42.13
N GLY A 588 61.25 -39.13 -41.09
CA GLY A 588 60.57 -39.65 -39.92
C GLY A 588 60.97 -39.00 -38.61
N ASP A 589 60.61 -37.73 -38.45
CA ASP A 589 60.70 -37.12 -37.12
C ASP A 589 59.30 -37.08 -36.47
N PRO A 590 59.11 -37.70 -35.29
CA PRO A 590 57.82 -37.74 -34.62
C PRO A 590 57.46 -36.52 -33.74
N GLY A 591 58.14 -35.39 -33.97
CA GLY A 591 58.03 -34.24 -33.04
C GLY A 591 56.84 -33.25 -33.24
N VAL A 592 56.03 -33.41 -34.31
CA VAL A 592 55.02 -32.35 -34.67
C VAL A 592 53.61 -32.62 -34.16
N LEU A 593 53.33 -33.75 -33.51
CA LEU A 593 51.97 -34.08 -33.08
C LEU A 593 51.63 -33.71 -31.62
N LEU A 594 52.53 -33.08 -30.85
CA LEU A 594 52.28 -32.79 -29.42
C LEU A 594 51.77 -31.36 -29.14
N TYR A 595 51.75 -30.47 -30.16
CA TYR A 595 51.29 -29.07 -29.94
C TYR A 595 49.86 -28.78 -30.41
N ALA A 596 49.18 -29.69 -31.09
CA ALA A 596 47.77 -29.51 -31.52
C ALA A 596 46.75 -29.98 -30.48
N GLY A 597 47.13 -30.69 -29.42
CA GLY A 597 46.23 -31.23 -28.40
C GLY A 597 45.88 -30.27 -27.24
N LEU A 598 46.63 -29.20 -27.00
CA LEU A 598 46.45 -28.29 -25.87
C LEU A 598 45.62 -27.04 -26.16
N ALA A 599 45.30 -26.77 -27.43
CA ALA A 599 44.48 -25.62 -27.82
C ALA A 599 42.97 -25.87 -27.83
N LEU A 600 42.52 -27.14 -27.76
CA LEU A 600 41.10 -27.51 -27.78
C LEU A 600 40.48 -27.73 -26.41
N ALA A 601 41.26 -27.79 -25.33
CA ALA A 601 40.77 -27.97 -23.97
C ALA A 601 40.39 -26.67 -23.24
N SER A 602 40.74 -25.50 -23.79
CA SER A 602 40.42 -24.18 -23.16
C SER A 602 39.13 -23.55 -23.64
N LEU A 603 38.46 -24.09 -24.68
CA LEU A 603 37.21 -23.51 -25.23
C LEU A 603 35.94 -24.24 -24.74
N THR A 604 36.02 -25.34 -24.04
CA THR A 604 34.85 -26.06 -23.50
C THR A 604 34.57 -25.77 -22.02
N GLY A 605 35.47 -25.06 -21.31
CA GLY A 605 35.31 -24.71 -19.90
C GLY A 605 34.44 -23.46 -19.64
N LEU A 606 34.15 -22.63 -20.64
CA LEU A 606 33.43 -21.37 -20.49
C LEU A 606 31.92 -21.43 -20.81
N ALA A 607 31.43 -22.55 -21.28
CA ALA A 607 30.00 -22.72 -21.62
C ALA A 607 29.13 -23.36 -20.52
N TYR A 608 29.70 -23.78 -19.39
CA TYR A 608 28.97 -24.51 -18.33
C TYR A 608 28.60 -23.68 -17.11
N THR A 609 29.03 -22.41 -17.03
CA THR A 609 28.70 -21.55 -15.88
C THR A 609 27.59 -20.51 -16.12
N ALA A 610 26.97 -20.47 -17.31
CA ALA A 610 25.94 -19.49 -17.65
C ALA A 610 24.48 -20.01 -17.55
N LYS A 611 24.23 -21.21 -17.01
CA LYS A 611 22.89 -21.82 -16.97
C LYS A 611 22.39 -22.20 -15.56
N LYS A 612 22.75 -21.41 -14.55
CA LYS A 612 22.17 -21.58 -13.20
C LYS A 612 21.99 -20.24 -12.47
N ARG A 613 21.23 -19.32 -13.08
CA ARG A 613 20.54 -18.23 -12.38
C ARG A 613 19.33 -17.79 -13.23
N HIS A 614 18.24 -18.47 -13.03
CA HIS A 614 16.90 -17.92 -13.08
C HIS A 614 16.09 -18.65 -12.03
#